data_c56487c83fbbd32cd81363d3f4af9a69
#
_entry.id   c56487c83fbbd32cd81363d3f4af9a69
#
_cell.length_a   1.000
_cell.length_b   1.000
_cell.length_c   1.000
_cell.angle_alpha   90.00
_cell.angle_beta   90.00
_cell.angle_gamma   90.00
#
_symmetry.space_group_name_H-M   'P 1'
#
loop_
_entity.id
_entity.type
_entity.pdbx_description
1 polymer ?
#
loop_
_entity_poly.entity_id
_entity_poly.type
_entity_poly.pdbx_seq_one_letter_code
_entity_poly.pdbx_strand_id
1 'polypeptide(L)'
;MKIHHIGIVVDNIQNSLGEFSKFIKFDEITIPTLVGSQKVNVCFMKIGELRLELIEPINDESPVKKALEKGGGFNHICFEVDNLSEKINEIVEKG
;
A
#
# COMPACT_ATOMS: atom_id res chain seq x y z
N MET A 1 -6.16 -8.08 18.12
CA MET A 1 -5.49 -7.23 17.13
C MET A 1 -5.28 -7.98 15.84
N LYS A 2 -5.52 -7.34 14.73
CA LYS A 2 -5.23 -7.98 13.46
C LYS A 2 -4.59 -6.98 12.50
N ILE A 3 -4.01 -7.51 11.42
CA ILE A 3 -3.42 -6.69 10.39
C ILE A 3 -4.54 -6.19 9.49
N HIS A 4 -4.67 -4.88 9.35
CA HIS A 4 -5.66 -4.29 8.46
C HIS A 4 -5.17 -4.33 7.02
N HIS A 5 -3.95 -3.88 6.82
CA HIS A 5 -3.36 -3.93 5.48
C HIS A 5 -1.85 -3.78 5.56
N ILE A 6 -1.19 -4.10 4.46
CA ILE A 6 0.24 -3.92 4.29
C ILE A 6 0.44 -2.98 3.10
N GLY A 7 1.19 -1.91 3.30
CA GLY A 7 1.44 -0.92 2.26
C GLY A 7 2.73 -1.19 1.52
N ILE A 8 2.68 -1.07 0.22
CA ILE A 8 3.81 -1.33 -0.67
C ILE A 8 3.94 -0.15 -1.63
N VAL A 9 5.10 0.48 -1.65
CA VAL A 9 5.35 1.59 -2.57
C VAL A 9 5.83 1.03 -3.90
N VAL A 10 5.18 1.48 -4.97
CA VAL A 10 5.47 1.00 -6.32
C VAL A 10 5.63 2.17 -7.27
N ASP A 11 6.31 1.91 -8.37
CA ASP A 11 6.51 2.91 -9.41
C ASP A 11 5.24 3.14 -10.23
N ASN A 12 4.51 2.05 -10.49
CA ASN A 12 3.32 2.12 -11.33
C ASN A 12 2.34 1.05 -10.90
N ILE A 13 1.14 1.48 -10.47
CA ILE A 13 0.13 0.55 -9.95
C ILE A 13 -0.28 -0.48 -11.00
N GLN A 14 -0.54 -0.05 -12.23
CA GLN A 14 -1.00 -0.98 -13.25
C GLN A 14 0.02 -2.06 -13.55
N ASN A 15 1.29 -1.68 -13.66
CA ASN A 15 2.35 -2.66 -13.88
C ASN A 15 2.46 -3.63 -12.71
N SER A 16 2.40 -3.11 -11.49
CA SER A 16 2.52 -3.94 -10.29
C SER A 16 1.36 -4.89 -10.15
N LEU A 17 0.14 -4.44 -10.45
CA LEU A 17 -1.02 -5.32 -10.44
C LEU A 17 -0.82 -6.47 -11.41
N GLY A 18 -0.30 -6.17 -12.61
CA GLY A 18 -0.03 -7.19 -13.60
C GLY A 18 0.97 -8.22 -13.10
N GLU A 19 2.03 -7.75 -12.44
CA GLU A 19 3.05 -8.65 -11.91
C GLU A 19 2.52 -9.52 -10.79
N PHE A 20 1.84 -8.91 -9.82
CA PHE A 20 1.26 -9.68 -8.70
C PHE A 20 0.23 -10.69 -9.19
N SER A 21 -0.56 -10.32 -10.17
CA SER A 21 -1.63 -11.19 -10.68
C SER A 21 -1.11 -12.43 -11.38
N LYS A 22 0.18 -12.46 -11.71
CA LYS A 22 0.78 -13.67 -12.27
C LYS A 22 0.88 -14.79 -11.24
N PHE A 23 0.95 -14.42 -9.96
CA PHE A 23 1.17 -15.38 -8.87
C PHE A 23 -0.02 -15.47 -7.93
N ILE A 24 -0.81 -14.41 -7.84
CA ILE A 24 -1.86 -14.29 -6.84
C ILE A 24 -3.17 -14.00 -7.50
N LYS A 25 -4.21 -14.76 -7.10
CA LYS A 25 -5.56 -14.48 -7.55
C LYS A 25 -6.24 -13.67 -6.45
N PHE A 26 -6.45 -12.39 -6.70
CA PHE A 26 -7.07 -11.52 -5.71
C PHE A 26 -8.59 -11.68 -5.73
N ASP A 27 -9.20 -11.59 -4.56
CA ASP A 27 -10.64 -11.64 -4.43
C ASP A 27 -11.28 -10.34 -4.89
N GLU A 28 -10.61 -9.22 -4.59
CA GLU A 28 -11.07 -7.91 -4.97
C GLU A 28 -9.89 -7.00 -5.29
N ILE A 29 -10.09 -6.10 -6.23
CA ILE A 29 -9.11 -5.07 -6.57
C ILE A 29 -9.89 -3.78 -6.71
N THR A 30 -9.52 -2.75 -5.93
CA THR A 30 -10.22 -1.48 -6.03
C THR A 30 -9.70 -0.66 -7.21
N ILE A 31 -10.49 0.32 -7.62
CA ILE A 31 -10.05 1.27 -8.64
C ILE A 31 -9.00 2.19 -8.00
N PRO A 32 -7.87 2.42 -8.68
CA PRO A 32 -6.87 3.36 -8.14
C PRO A 32 -7.50 4.71 -7.83
N THR A 33 -7.21 5.21 -6.64
CA THR A 33 -7.82 6.43 -6.12
C THR A 33 -6.75 7.40 -5.68
N LEU A 34 -6.93 8.66 -6.03
CA LEU A 34 -6.00 9.72 -5.63
C LEU A 34 -6.21 10.08 -4.17
N VAL A 35 -5.14 10.13 -3.41
CA VAL A 35 -5.13 10.65 -2.05
C VAL A 35 -4.29 11.93 -2.10
N GLY A 36 -4.97 13.05 -2.31
CA GLY A 36 -4.30 14.32 -2.59
C GLY A 36 -3.43 14.84 -1.46
N SER A 37 -3.82 14.58 -0.20
CA SER A 37 -3.05 15.05 0.93
C SER A 37 -1.68 14.36 1.02
N GLN A 38 -1.57 13.15 0.47
CA GLN A 38 -0.31 12.41 0.45
C GLN A 38 0.35 12.41 -0.92
N LYS A 39 -0.32 12.98 -1.91
CA LYS A 39 0.17 13.06 -3.29
C LYS A 39 0.51 11.68 -3.83
N VAL A 40 -0.41 10.76 -3.63
CA VAL A 40 -0.27 9.38 -4.11
C VAL A 40 -1.57 8.90 -4.72
N ASN A 41 -1.45 7.90 -5.59
CA ASN A 41 -2.58 7.06 -5.96
C ASN A 41 -2.45 5.78 -5.15
N VAL A 42 -3.57 5.24 -4.73
CA VAL A 42 -3.57 4.00 -3.96
C VAL A 42 -4.55 3.02 -4.58
N CYS A 43 -4.24 1.74 -4.42
CA CYS A 43 -5.09 0.66 -4.92
C CYS A 43 -5.01 -0.47 -3.90
N PHE A 44 -6.17 -0.97 -3.48
CA PHE A 44 -6.20 -2.08 -2.53
C PHE A 44 -6.53 -3.37 -3.26
N MET A 45 -5.86 -4.44 -2.84
CA MET A 45 -6.10 -5.80 -3.33
C MET A 45 -6.39 -6.67 -2.14
N LYS A 46 -7.44 -7.47 -2.21
CA LYS A 46 -7.85 -8.32 -1.10
C LYS A 46 -7.61 -9.78 -1.41
N ILE A 47 -7.02 -10.50 -0.46
CA ILE A 47 -6.87 -11.95 -0.49
C ILE A 47 -7.31 -12.47 0.86
N GLY A 48 -8.45 -13.18 0.89
CA GLY A 48 -9.00 -13.60 2.16
C GLY A 48 -9.22 -12.40 3.05
N GLU A 49 -8.61 -12.39 4.22
CA GLU A 49 -8.74 -11.27 5.14
C GLU A 49 -7.59 -10.27 5.04
N LEU A 50 -6.61 -10.55 4.21
CA LEU A 50 -5.48 -9.65 4.05
C LEU A 50 -5.74 -8.64 2.95
N ARG A 51 -5.35 -7.40 3.19
CA ARG A 51 -5.37 -6.35 2.19
C ARG A 51 -3.97 -5.86 1.94
N LEU A 52 -3.64 -5.74 0.67
CA LEU A 52 -2.40 -5.10 0.25
C LEU A 52 -2.77 -3.75 -0.34
N GLU A 53 -1.98 -2.74 -0.01
CA GLU A 53 -2.18 -1.39 -0.55
C GLU A 53 -0.98 -1.04 -1.41
N LEU A 54 -1.23 -0.82 -2.70
CA LEU A 54 -0.18 -0.32 -3.59
C LEU A 54 -0.22 1.18 -3.58
N ILE A 55 0.92 1.81 -3.37
CA ILE A 55 1.05 3.24 -3.21
C ILE A 55 1.99 3.77 -4.28
N GLU A 56 1.46 4.64 -5.13
CA GLU A 56 2.24 5.20 -6.25
C GLU A 56 2.34 6.71 -6.06
N PRO A 57 3.54 7.26 -5.88
CA PRO A 57 3.68 8.73 -5.79
C PRO A 57 3.32 9.38 -7.11
N ILE A 58 2.57 10.49 -7.06
CA ILE A 58 2.16 11.15 -8.29
C ILE A 58 3.19 12.15 -8.80
N ASN A 59 4.09 12.59 -7.92
CA ASN A 59 5.17 13.50 -8.33
C ASN A 59 6.25 13.49 -7.27
N ASP A 60 7.30 14.29 -7.50
CA ASP A 60 8.46 14.32 -6.61
C ASP A 60 8.16 14.88 -5.22
N GLU A 61 7.04 15.57 -5.07
CA GLU A 61 6.68 16.16 -3.78
C GLU A 61 6.00 15.18 -2.84
N SER A 62 5.67 13.99 -3.31
CA SER A 62 5.03 13.00 -2.47
C SER A 62 5.98 12.55 -1.37
N PRO A 63 5.47 12.40 -0.12
CA PRO A 63 6.31 11.91 0.98
C PRO A 63 6.90 10.52 0.71
N VAL A 64 6.27 9.71 -0.14
CA VAL A 64 6.77 8.36 -0.41
C VAL A 64 7.73 8.30 -1.59
N LYS A 65 8.00 9.44 -2.22
CA LYS A 65 8.90 9.44 -3.38
C LYS A 65 10.30 8.96 -3.01
N LYS A 66 10.77 9.32 -1.83
CA LYS A 66 12.09 8.86 -1.38
C LYS A 66 12.13 7.36 -1.19
N ALA A 67 11.04 6.79 -0.70
CA ALA A 67 10.96 5.33 -0.56
C ALA A 67 11.07 4.66 -1.92
N LEU A 68 10.42 5.24 -2.92
CA LEU A 68 10.50 4.71 -4.28
C LEU A 68 11.92 4.80 -4.81
N GLU A 69 12.60 5.91 -4.56
CA GLU A 69 13.97 6.10 -5.02
C GLU A 69 14.93 5.09 -4.41
N LYS A 70 14.60 4.60 -3.22
CA LYS A 70 15.40 3.56 -2.56
C LYS A 70 15.01 2.15 -2.99
N GLY A 71 14.15 2.01 -3.98
CA GLY A 71 13.77 0.72 -4.52
C GLY A 71 12.31 0.36 -4.30
N GLY A 72 11.57 1.16 -3.56
CA GLY A 72 10.16 0.87 -3.28
C GLY A 72 9.97 -0.33 -2.38
N GLY A 73 8.84 -1.02 -2.56
CA GLY A 73 8.55 -2.23 -1.81
C GLY A 73 7.83 -1.95 -0.51
N PHE A 74 8.07 -2.79 0.49
CA PHE A 74 7.37 -2.71 1.76
C PHE A 74 7.50 -1.33 2.39
N ASN A 75 6.37 -0.76 2.79
CA ASN A 75 6.34 0.57 3.36
C ASN A 75 5.85 0.55 4.80
N HIS A 76 4.69 -0.07 5.04
CA HIS A 76 4.13 -0.06 6.39
C HIS A 76 3.14 -1.20 6.58
N ILE A 77 2.86 -1.49 7.86
CA ILE A 77 1.79 -2.39 8.26
C ILE A 77 0.82 -1.59 9.10
N CYS A 78 -0.46 -1.68 8.77
CA CYS A 78 -1.50 -1.02 9.54
C CYS A 78 -2.22 -2.07 10.38
N PHE A 79 -2.26 -1.86 11.68
CA PHE A 79 -2.94 -2.76 12.60
C PHE A 79 -4.27 -2.18 13.03
N GLU A 80 -5.21 -3.08 13.27
CA GLU A 80 -6.52 -2.72 13.81
C GLU A 80 -6.61 -3.27 15.22
N VAL A 81 -6.91 -2.41 16.19
CA VAL A 81 -7.02 -2.83 17.59
C VAL A 81 -8.47 -2.84 18.01
N ASP A 82 -8.80 -3.80 18.89
CA ASP A 82 -10.20 -4.06 19.23
C ASP A 82 -10.83 -3.03 20.13
N ASN A 83 -10.09 -2.61 21.14
CA ASN A 83 -10.73 -1.92 22.25
C ASN A 83 -10.76 -0.41 22.12
N LEU A 84 -10.04 0.17 21.20
CA LEU A 84 -9.94 1.62 21.13
C LEU A 84 -10.33 2.18 19.79
N SER A 85 -10.76 1.34 18.88
CA SER A 85 -11.08 1.77 17.51
C SER A 85 -9.94 2.51 16.87
N GLU A 86 -8.73 2.24 17.34
CA GLU A 86 -7.55 2.91 16.83
C GLU A 86 -6.82 2.01 15.88
N LYS A 87 -6.20 2.65 14.92
CA LYS A 87 -5.31 1.97 14.00
C LYS A 87 -3.90 2.43 14.30
N ILE A 88 -3.03 1.48 14.52
CA ILE A 88 -1.63 1.77 14.74
C ILE A 88 -0.90 1.48 13.46
N ASN A 89 -0.30 2.51 12.91
CA ASN A 89 0.51 2.36 11.71
C ASN A 89 1.95 2.22 12.11
N GLU A 90 2.52 1.09 11.78
CA GLU A 90 3.94 0.89 12.00
C GLU A 90 4.64 1.04 10.67
N ILE A 91 5.50 2.03 10.61
CA ILE A 91 6.26 2.26 9.40
C ILE A 91 7.63 1.67 9.61
N VAL A 92 7.96 0.71 8.77
CA VAL A 92 9.27 0.08 8.84
C VAL A 92 10.11 0.65 7.73
N GLU A 93 11.15 1.35 8.13
CA GLU A 93 12.05 1.95 7.17
C GLU A 93 12.91 0.89 6.52
N LYS A 94 12.88 0.88 5.23
CA LYS A 94 13.79 0.02 4.50
C LYS A 94 15.05 0.80 4.29
N GLY A 95 16.05 0.36 4.92
CA GLY A 95 17.32 1.04 4.94
C GLY A 95 17.93 1.33 3.59
#